data_b330467562946d577b0a5df12edfc93e
#
_entry.id   b330467562946d577b0a5df12edfc93e
#
_cell.length_a   1.000
_cell.length_b   1.000
_cell.length_c   1.000
_cell.angle_alpha   90.00
_cell.angle_beta   90.00
_cell.angle_gamma   90.00
#
_symmetry.space_group_name_H-M   'P 1'
#
loop_
_entity.id
_entity.type
_entity.pdbx_description
1 polymer ?
#
loop_
_entity_poly.entity_id
_entity_poly.type
_entity_poly.pdbx_seq_one_letter_code
_entity_poly.pdbx_strand_id
1 'polypeptide(L)'
;MAQGAQRKNFGHNQVLRPSAAYTPADEQEVLQILDRHRGQRIRAVGRLHSWSEAVTGDGVLLDLQRLNDVRLQSDGDQLVATVGAGCQIKRLLKELEREGATLHSLGLITAQTIAGAISTGTHGSGRNSMSHYVAGVRLARYDASTGQAIIEELSAGEPLQAARCSLGSLGIILTVKLRCRAQYYVQEHFTESRRLSDVLDAEESFPLQQFYLVPWRWSYFIQHRREDDRPRSRLARLYRLYWLGVMDYGL
;
A
#
# COMPACT_ATOMS: atom_id res chain seq x y z
N MET A 1 -12.64 21.70 -18.28
CA MET A 1 -13.28 20.68 -17.43
C MET A 1 -13.54 19.46 -18.32
N ALA A 2 -12.75 18.42 -18.16
CA ALA A 2 -13.06 17.17 -18.86
C ALA A 2 -14.17 16.46 -18.08
N GLN A 3 -15.30 16.17 -18.72
CA GLN A 3 -16.24 15.18 -18.21
C GLN A 3 -15.42 13.94 -17.86
N GLY A 4 -15.55 13.45 -16.62
CA GLY A 4 -14.70 12.38 -16.12
C GLY A 4 -14.87 11.13 -16.97
N ALA A 5 -13.82 10.76 -17.71
CA ALA A 5 -13.83 9.52 -18.47
C ALA A 5 -14.11 8.33 -17.52
N GLN A 6 -14.95 7.42 -17.97
CA GLN A 6 -15.23 6.19 -17.24
C GLN A 6 -13.93 5.44 -16.96
N ARG A 7 -13.73 5.02 -15.71
CA ARG A 7 -12.57 4.23 -15.28
C ARG A 7 -13.03 2.88 -14.72
N LYS A 8 -12.24 1.85 -14.92
CA LYS A 8 -12.44 0.55 -14.29
C LYS A 8 -11.36 0.29 -13.26
N ASN A 9 -11.70 -0.45 -12.21
CA ASN A 9 -10.69 -0.94 -11.28
C ASN A 9 -9.84 -2.06 -11.91
N PHE A 10 -8.80 -2.50 -11.20
CA PHE A 10 -7.88 -3.55 -11.67
C PHE A 10 -8.61 -4.84 -12.05
N GLY A 11 -9.59 -5.28 -11.26
CA GLY A 11 -10.35 -6.51 -11.50
C GLY A 11 -11.49 -6.36 -12.52
N HIS A 12 -11.68 -5.17 -13.10
CA HIS A 12 -12.72 -4.82 -14.07
C HIS A 12 -14.16 -5.08 -13.57
N ASN A 13 -14.34 -5.36 -12.28
CA ASN A 13 -15.63 -5.61 -11.67
C ASN A 13 -16.30 -4.33 -11.11
N GLN A 14 -15.56 -3.21 -11.04
CA GLN A 14 -16.07 -1.91 -10.60
C GLN A 14 -15.87 -0.86 -11.69
N VAL A 15 -16.88 0.00 -11.86
CA VAL A 15 -16.89 1.07 -12.85
C VAL A 15 -17.12 2.40 -12.17
N LEU A 16 -16.17 3.32 -12.30
CA LEU A 16 -16.24 4.69 -11.79
C LEU A 16 -16.74 5.61 -12.91
N ARG A 17 -17.75 6.44 -12.60
CA ARG A 17 -18.32 7.45 -13.51
C ARG A 17 -18.32 8.81 -12.82
N PRO A 18 -17.15 9.43 -12.60
CA PRO A 18 -17.08 10.69 -11.87
C PRO A 18 -17.70 11.81 -12.68
N SER A 19 -18.37 12.75 -11.98
CA SER A 19 -18.90 13.99 -12.57
C SER A 19 -17.75 14.93 -12.99
N ALA A 20 -16.64 14.89 -12.25
CA ALA A 20 -15.38 15.59 -12.58
C ALA A 20 -14.18 14.76 -12.10
N ALA A 21 -13.05 14.88 -12.79
CA ALA A 21 -11.80 14.20 -12.42
C ALA A 21 -10.63 15.18 -12.50
N TYR A 22 -9.77 15.15 -11.48
CA TYR A 22 -8.60 16.01 -11.35
C TYR A 22 -7.35 15.21 -11.01
N THR A 23 -6.19 15.74 -11.41
CA THR A 23 -4.87 15.23 -11.06
C THR A 23 -4.03 16.37 -10.49
N PRO A 24 -4.27 16.75 -9.22
CA PRO A 24 -3.62 17.91 -8.61
C PRO A 24 -2.10 17.77 -8.58
N ALA A 25 -1.43 18.89 -8.83
CA ALA A 25 0.03 18.99 -8.85
C ALA A 25 0.62 19.04 -7.45
N ASP A 26 -0.08 19.68 -6.53
CA ASP A 26 0.36 19.97 -5.17
C ASP A 26 -0.82 20.03 -4.19
N GLU A 27 -0.51 20.22 -2.92
CA GLU A 27 -1.49 20.32 -1.83
C GLU A 27 -2.43 21.52 -1.98
N GLN A 28 -1.93 22.64 -2.52
CA GLN A 28 -2.73 23.84 -2.70
C GLN A 28 -3.82 23.63 -3.75
N GLU A 29 -3.52 22.92 -4.82
CA GLU A 29 -4.50 22.57 -5.83
C GLU A 29 -5.57 21.59 -5.26
N VAL A 30 -5.17 20.69 -4.35
CA VAL A 30 -6.15 19.85 -3.64
C VAL A 30 -7.12 20.70 -2.83
N LEU A 31 -6.64 21.67 -2.05
CA LEU A 31 -7.50 22.58 -1.28
C LEU A 31 -8.47 23.37 -2.18
N GLN A 32 -7.97 23.91 -3.29
CA GLN A 32 -8.80 24.65 -4.25
C GLN A 32 -9.90 23.76 -4.86
N ILE A 33 -9.60 22.49 -5.14
CA ILE A 33 -10.59 21.55 -5.65
C ILE A 33 -11.63 21.24 -4.57
N LEU A 34 -11.22 21.01 -3.32
CA LEU A 34 -12.13 20.80 -2.21
C LEU A 34 -13.08 21.99 -2.05
N ASP A 35 -12.58 23.24 -2.01
CA ASP A 35 -13.41 24.44 -1.85
C ASP A 35 -14.38 24.64 -3.03
N ARG A 36 -13.93 24.37 -4.26
CA ARG A 36 -14.77 24.44 -5.47
C ARG A 36 -15.91 23.44 -5.45
N HIS A 37 -15.71 22.27 -4.90
CA HIS A 37 -16.66 21.16 -4.90
C HIS A 37 -17.27 20.90 -3.51
N ARG A 38 -17.30 21.93 -2.65
CA ARG A 38 -17.88 21.83 -1.31
C ARG A 38 -19.33 21.31 -1.40
N GLY A 39 -19.66 20.39 -0.49
CA GLY A 39 -20.96 19.74 -0.46
C GLY A 39 -21.16 18.60 -1.47
N GLN A 40 -20.18 18.35 -2.33
CA GLN A 40 -20.19 17.19 -3.22
C GLN A 40 -19.40 16.02 -2.61
N ARG A 41 -19.71 14.83 -3.07
CA ARG A 41 -18.88 13.65 -2.73
C ARG A 41 -17.55 13.73 -3.48
N ILE A 42 -16.45 13.77 -2.74
CA ILE A 42 -15.09 13.81 -3.30
C ILE A 42 -14.35 12.55 -2.85
N ARG A 43 -13.67 11.89 -3.77
CA ARG A 43 -12.90 10.69 -3.48
C ARG A 43 -11.52 10.74 -4.13
N ALA A 44 -10.49 10.45 -3.31
CA ALA A 44 -9.16 10.19 -3.83
C ALA A 44 -9.05 8.73 -4.26
N VAL A 45 -8.30 8.51 -5.33
CA VAL A 45 -7.96 7.17 -5.82
C VAL A 45 -6.46 7.04 -6.02
N GLY A 46 -5.96 5.82 -5.85
CA GLY A 46 -4.61 5.42 -6.23
C GLY A 46 -4.64 4.63 -7.54
N ARG A 47 -4.17 3.39 -7.50
CA ARG A 47 -4.07 2.52 -8.69
C ARG A 47 -5.29 1.61 -8.91
N LEU A 48 -6.38 1.87 -8.20
CA LEU A 48 -7.67 1.17 -8.34
C LEU A 48 -7.57 -0.36 -8.15
N HIS A 49 -6.75 -0.80 -7.20
CA HIS A 49 -6.62 -2.22 -6.85
C HIS A 49 -7.73 -2.73 -5.92
N SER A 50 -8.59 -1.86 -5.39
CA SER A 50 -9.71 -2.27 -4.55
C SER A 50 -10.79 -2.98 -5.37
N TRP A 51 -11.34 -4.07 -4.82
CA TRP A 51 -12.39 -4.88 -5.43
C TRP A 51 -13.79 -4.49 -4.99
N SER A 52 -13.89 -3.76 -3.88
CA SER A 52 -15.17 -3.35 -3.31
C SER A 52 -15.76 -2.11 -3.99
N GLU A 53 -17.03 -1.88 -3.80
CA GLU A 53 -17.75 -0.68 -4.26
C GLU A 53 -17.31 0.61 -3.54
N ALA A 54 -16.50 0.49 -2.49
CA ALA A 54 -16.00 1.65 -1.75
C ALA A 54 -15.21 2.65 -2.63
N VAL A 55 -14.68 2.20 -3.77
CA VAL A 55 -13.97 3.06 -4.74
C VAL A 55 -14.91 3.72 -5.74
N THR A 56 -16.17 3.27 -5.86
CA THR A 56 -17.13 3.77 -6.84
C THR A 56 -17.81 5.06 -6.38
N GLY A 57 -18.33 5.80 -7.31
CA GLY A 57 -19.12 7.01 -7.06
C GLY A 57 -19.24 7.85 -8.31
N ASP A 58 -20.21 8.74 -8.28
CA ASP A 58 -20.58 9.70 -9.33
C ASP A 58 -20.08 11.13 -9.03
N GLY A 59 -19.41 11.31 -7.89
CA GLY A 59 -18.86 12.59 -7.45
C GLY A 59 -17.55 12.97 -8.12
N VAL A 60 -16.77 13.79 -7.44
CA VAL A 60 -15.48 14.30 -7.88
C VAL A 60 -14.39 13.28 -7.57
N LEU A 61 -13.54 12.99 -8.54
CA LEU A 61 -12.41 12.06 -8.41
C LEU A 61 -11.08 12.80 -8.39
N LEU A 62 -10.24 12.49 -7.41
CA LEU A 62 -8.88 13.00 -7.30
C LEU A 62 -7.88 11.86 -7.53
N ASP A 63 -7.10 11.93 -8.60
CA ASP A 63 -5.98 11.04 -8.85
C ASP A 63 -4.68 11.71 -8.35
N LEU A 64 -4.18 11.26 -7.22
CA LEU A 64 -3.06 11.89 -6.52
C LEU A 64 -1.67 11.49 -7.06
N GLN A 65 -1.58 10.88 -8.25
CA GLN A 65 -0.33 10.35 -8.80
C GLN A 65 0.82 11.36 -8.91
N ARG A 66 0.54 12.66 -8.94
CA ARG A 66 1.56 13.73 -8.97
C ARG A 66 2.11 14.07 -7.60
N LEU A 67 1.38 13.77 -6.51
CA LEU A 67 1.88 13.87 -5.14
C LEU A 67 2.70 12.62 -4.82
N ASN A 68 3.93 12.54 -5.31
CA ASN A 68 4.70 11.31 -5.29
C ASN A 68 6.15 11.48 -4.80
N ASP A 69 6.46 12.60 -4.15
CA ASP A 69 7.77 12.87 -3.57
C ASP A 69 8.10 11.87 -2.45
N VAL A 70 9.39 11.58 -2.31
CA VAL A 70 9.94 10.75 -1.23
C VAL A 70 11.07 11.52 -0.58
N ARG A 71 11.01 11.71 0.73
CA ARG A 71 12.06 12.32 1.55
C ARG A 71 12.39 11.38 2.69
N LEU A 72 13.67 11.07 2.85
CA LEU A 72 14.17 10.20 3.91
C LEU A 72 14.84 11.07 4.98
N GLN A 73 14.55 10.82 6.25
CA GLN A 73 15.09 11.56 7.38
C GLN A 73 15.36 10.59 8.52
N SER A 74 16.46 10.82 9.24
CA SER A 74 16.71 10.13 10.49
C SER A 74 16.01 10.87 11.64
N ASP A 75 15.27 10.14 12.44
CA ASP A 75 14.64 10.59 13.70
C ASP A 75 15.24 9.77 14.84
N GLY A 76 16.35 10.26 15.41
CA GLY A 76 17.23 9.47 16.25
C GLY A 76 17.82 8.29 15.46
N ASP A 77 17.70 7.09 16.01
CA ASP A 77 18.16 5.85 15.36
C ASP A 77 17.13 5.28 14.36
N GLN A 78 15.97 5.94 14.22
CA GLN A 78 14.88 5.50 13.35
C GLN A 78 14.91 6.22 12.00
N LEU A 79 14.99 5.48 10.90
CA LEU A 79 14.75 6.06 9.58
C LEU A 79 13.25 6.22 9.32
N VAL A 80 12.85 7.41 8.90
CA VAL A 80 11.47 7.77 8.55
C VAL A 80 11.41 8.26 7.11
N ALA A 81 10.49 7.71 6.34
CA ALA A 81 10.18 8.16 4.99
C ALA A 81 8.92 9.03 5.01
N THR A 82 9.02 10.28 4.58
CA THR A 82 7.86 11.14 4.26
C THR A 82 7.54 10.98 2.79
N VAL A 83 6.36 10.48 2.48
CA VAL A 83 6.00 9.99 1.15
C VAL A 83 4.69 10.62 0.69
N GLY A 84 4.68 11.18 -0.51
CA GLY A 84 3.46 11.70 -1.15
C GLY A 84 2.44 10.59 -1.40
N ALA A 85 1.17 10.87 -1.16
CA ALA A 85 0.06 9.91 -1.16
C ALA A 85 -0.05 9.07 -2.44
N GLY A 86 0.27 9.67 -3.60
CA GLY A 86 0.24 9.03 -4.92
C GLY A 86 1.51 8.25 -5.27
N CYS A 87 2.53 8.24 -4.40
CA CYS A 87 3.75 7.49 -4.64
C CYS A 87 3.45 5.99 -4.64
N GLN A 88 3.90 5.28 -5.67
CA GLN A 88 3.79 3.82 -5.72
C GLN A 88 4.82 3.17 -4.79
N ILE A 89 4.43 2.07 -4.14
CA ILE A 89 5.31 1.30 -3.24
C ILE A 89 6.61 0.92 -3.95
N LYS A 90 6.56 0.48 -5.21
CA LYS A 90 7.77 0.12 -5.99
C LYS A 90 8.77 1.29 -6.13
N ARG A 91 8.28 2.54 -6.23
CA ARG A 91 9.14 3.73 -6.28
C ARG A 91 9.75 4.00 -4.91
N LEU A 92 8.94 3.96 -3.86
CA LEU A 92 9.42 4.11 -2.48
C LEU A 92 10.51 3.09 -2.15
N LEU A 93 10.30 1.81 -2.49
CA LEU A 93 11.30 0.76 -2.26
C LEU A 93 12.62 1.03 -2.98
N LYS A 94 12.58 1.58 -4.20
CA LYS A 94 13.79 1.94 -4.95
C LYS A 94 14.58 3.08 -4.27
N GLU A 95 13.88 4.07 -3.70
CA GLU A 95 14.55 5.14 -2.94
C GLU A 95 15.13 4.61 -1.61
N LEU A 96 14.38 3.76 -0.89
CA LEU A 96 14.86 3.13 0.34
C LEU A 96 16.06 2.21 0.10
N GLU A 97 16.09 1.46 -0.99
CA GLU A 97 17.20 0.56 -1.35
C GLU A 97 18.55 1.30 -1.48
N ARG A 98 18.52 2.55 -1.98
CA ARG A 98 19.72 3.39 -2.10
C ARG A 98 20.34 3.76 -0.76
N GLU A 99 19.51 3.80 0.28
CA GLU A 99 19.87 4.11 1.67
C GLU A 99 20.05 2.82 2.51
N GLY A 100 20.09 1.64 1.87
CA GLY A 100 20.19 0.37 2.59
C GLY A 100 18.98 0.07 3.49
N ALA A 101 17.82 0.65 3.18
CA ALA A 101 16.61 0.56 3.99
C ALA A 101 15.45 -0.15 3.25
N THR A 102 14.44 -0.52 4.02
CA THR A 102 13.20 -1.12 3.51
C THR A 102 12.02 -0.84 4.44
N LEU A 103 10.83 -1.26 4.03
CA LEU A 103 9.63 -1.21 4.86
C LEU A 103 9.58 -2.41 5.81
N HIS A 104 8.95 -2.25 6.98
CA HIS A 104 8.71 -3.33 7.93
C HIS A 104 7.75 -4.39 7.40
N SER A 105 6.78 -4.00 6.59
CA SER A 105 5.78 -4.88 6.01
C SER A 105 5.55 -4.49 4.55
N LEU A 106 5.36 -5.49 3.71
CA LEU A 106 5.22 -5.30 2.27
C LEU A 106 4.21 -6.30 1.70
N GLY A 107 3.16 -5.79 1.08
CA GLY A 107 2.22 -6.62 0.32
C GLY A 107 2.82 -7.10 -1.00
N LEU A 108 2.22 -8.10 -1.60
CA LEU A 108 2.66 -8.68 -2.87
C LEU A 108 2.63 -7.66 -4.03
N ILE A 109 1.63 -6.78 -4.04
CA ILE A 109 1.39 -5.83 -5.14
C ILE A 109 2.07 -4.49 -4.84
N THR A 110 3.23 -4.24 -5.44
CA THR A 110 4.00 -2.99 -5.26
C THR A 110 3.55 -1.85 -6.19
N ALA A 111 2.61 -2.10 -7.08
CA ALA A 111 2.00 -1.08 -7.94
C ALA A 111 0.98 -0.19 -7.19
N GLN A 112 0.52 -0.59 -6.01
CA GLN A 112 -0.34 0.24 -5.15
C GLN A 112 0.33 1.56 -4.80
N THR A 113 -0.47 2.62 -4.60
CA THR A 113 0.01 3.85 -3.97
C THR A 113 0.08 3.69 -2.46
N ILE A 114 0.98 4.45 -1.81
CA ILE A 114 1.17 4.34 -0.36
C ILE A 114 -0.10 4.69 0.42
N ALA A 115 -0.82 5.75 0.05
CA ALA A 115 -2.07 6.10 0.71
C ALA A 115 -3.14 5.03 0.54
N GLY A 116 -3.26 4.44 -0.66
CA GLY A 116 -4.19 3.34 -0.90
C GLY A 116 -3.86 2.10 -0.09
N ALA A 117 -2.59 1.74 0.01
CA ALA A 117 -2.13 0.55 0.74
C ALA A 117 -2.36 0.66 2.25
N ILE A 118 -2.01 1.80 2.87
CA ILE A 118 -2.25 2.00 4.31
C ILE A 118 -3.74 2.07 4.63
N SER A 119 -4.54 2.73 3.79
CA SER A 119 -5.97 2.94 4.03
C SER A 119 -6.80 1.65 4.06
N THR A 120 -6.27 0.57 3.48
CA THR A 120 -6.96 -0.74 3.38
C THR A 120 -6.25 -1.85 4.16
N GLY A 121 -5.28 -1.50 5.00
CA GLY A 121 -4.59 -2.46 5.86
C GLY A 121 -3.70 -3.45 5.11
N THR A 122 -3.13 -3.08 3.96
CA THR A 122 -2.21 -3.93 3.19
C THR A 122 -1.06 -4.43 4.08
N HIS A 123 -0.79 -5.73 4.03
CA HIS A 123 0.23 -6.39 4.84
C HIS A 123 0.99 -7.45 4.04
N GLY A 124 2.12 -7.90 4.59
CA GLY A 124 2.85 -9.09 4.16
C GLY A 124 2.61 -10.25 5.10
N SER A 125 3.20 -11.41 4.79
CA SER A 125 3.14 -12.60 5.65
C SER A 125 3.87 -12.35 6.96
N GLY A 126 3.29 -12.80 8.07
CA GLY A 126 3.90 -12.76 9.41
C GLY A 126 4.27 -11.37 9.92
N ARG A 127 3.68 -10.33 9.38
CA ARG A 127 3.94 -8.93 9.76
C ARG A 127 2.63 -8.18 9.98
N ASN A 128 2.70 -7.15 10.83
CA ASN A 128 1.62 -6.20 10.95
C ASN A 128 1.37 -5.48 9.62
N SER A 129 0.17 -4.91 9.45
CA SER A 129 -0.13 -4.12 8.26
C SER A 129 0.83 -2.93 8.10
N MET A 130 0.99 -2.44 6.87
CA MET A 130 1.79 -1.24 6.60
C MET A 130 1.31 -0.03 7.41
N SER A 131 0.00 0.06 7.66
CA SER A 131 -0.63 1.10 8.47
C SER A 131 -0.13 1.13 9.92
N HIS A 132 0.28 -0.01 10.48
CA HIS A 132 0.87 -0.08 11.83
C HIS A 132 2.16 0.74 11.94
N TYR A 133 2.93 0.84 10.87
CA TYR A 133 4.23 1.54 10.85
C TYR A 133 4.12 3.02 10.44
N VAL A 134 2.91 3.53 10.25
CA VAL A 134 2.67 4.94 9.97
C VAL A 134 2.95 5.77 11.23
N ALA A 135 3.86 6.73 11.12
CA ALA A 135 4.25 7.67 12.19
C ALA A 135 3.52 9.00 12.09
N GLY A 136 2.92 9.31 10.95
CA GLY A 136 2.14 10.52 10.74
C GLY A 136 1.41 10.51 9.42
N VAL A 137 0.31 11.25 9.37
CA VAL A 137 -0.50 11.47 8.17
C VAL A 137 -0.80 12.96 8.05
N ARG A 138 -0.57 13.52 6.89
CA ARG A 138 -0.98 14.87 6.53
C ARG A 138 -2.16 14.74 5.56
N LEU A 139 -3.29 15.33 5.89
CA LEU A 139 -4.51 15.20 5.10
C LEU A 139 -5.22 16.55 4.90
N ALA A 140 -5.95 16.66 3.79
CA ALA A 140 -6.84 17.76 3.51
C ALA A 140 -8.28 17.36 3.87
N ARG A 141 -8.96 18.21 4.64
CA ARG A 141 -10.35 18.05 5.05
C ARG A 141 -11.05 19.39 5.18
N TYR A 142 -12.35 19.38 5.41
CA TYR A 142 -13.05 20.59 5.78
C TYR A 142 -12.96 20.85 7.28
N ASP A 143 -12.66 22.08 7.66
CA ASP A 143 -12.78 22.54 9.04
C ASP A 143 -14.27 22.59 9.44
N ALA A 144 -14.58 22.00 10.61
CA ALA A 144 -15.95 21.85 11.06
C ALA A 144 -16.62 23.21 11.41
N SER A 145 -15.82 24.22 11.79
CA SER A 145 -16.35 25.53 12.22
C SER A 145 -16.52 26.50 11.05
N THR A 146 -15.56 26.52 10.13
CA THR A 146 -15.55 27.46 8.99
C THR A 146 -16.06 26.84 7.69
N GLY A 147 -16.05 25.52 7.59
CA GLY A 147 -16.35 24.80 6.36
C GLY A 147 -15.32 24.98 5.26
N GLN A 148 -14.18 25.62 5.52
CA GLN A 148 -13.09 25.80 4.55
C GLN A 148 -12.23 24.55 4.46
N ALA A 149 -11.62 24.32 3.31
CA ALA A 149 -10.63 23.26 3.15
C ALA A 149 -9.33 23.64 3.88
N ILE A 150 -8.88 22.78 4.77
CA ILE A 150 -7.65 22.93 5.55
C ILE A 150 -6.77 21.70 5.43
N ILE A 151 -5.50 21.87 5.78
CA ILE A 151 -4.57 20.76 5.95
C ILE A 151 -4.39 20.52 7.44
N GLU A 152 -4.47 19.25 7.84
CA GLU A 152 -4.24 18.79 9.20
C GLU A 152 -3.12 17.76 9.22
N GLU A 153 -2.26 17.83 10.23
CA GLU A 153 -1.21 16.85 10.48
C GLU A 153 -1.54 16.04 11.73
N LEU A 154 -1.65 14.73 11.56
CA LEU A 154 -1.94 13.75 12.60
C LEU A 154 -0.69 12.95 12.89
N SER A 155 -0.07 13.13 14.06
CA SER A 155 1.22 12.52 14.44
C SER A 155 1.17 11.65 15.68
N ALA A 156 0.06 11.69 16.45
CA ALA A 156 -0.06 10.93 17.69
C ALA A 156 -1.53 10.66 18.08
N GLY A 157 -1.72 9.78 19.06
CA GLY A 157 -3.00 9.51 19.71
C GLY A 157 -4.05 8.85 18.82
N GLU A 158 -5.30 8.92 19.27
CA GLU A 158 -6.45 8.34 18.56
C GLU A 158 -6.64 8.89 17.14
N PRO A 159 -6.44 10.20 16.87
CA PRO A 159 -6.58 10.72 15.51
C PRO A 159 -5.63 10.05 14.51
N LEU A 160 -4.36 9.84 14.89
CA LEU A 160 -3.41 9.11 14.05
C LEU A 160 -3.82 7.64 13.88
N GLN A 161 -4.29 6.99 14.95
CA GLN A 161 -4.75 5.60 14.89
C GLN A 161 -5.92 5.45 13.90
N ALA A 162 -6.89 6.35 13.95
CA ALA A 162 -8.01 6.39 13.02
C ALA A 162 -7.55 6.63 11.57
N ALA A 163 -6.58 7.51 11.35
CA ALA A 163 -6.07 7.85 10.01
C ALA A 163 -5.28 6.72 9.36
N ARG A 164 -4.64 5.84 10.15
CA ARG A 164 -3.79 4.74 9.66
C ARG A 164 -4.51 3.76 8.73
N CYS A 165 -5.82 3.51 8.96
CA CYS A 165 -6.61 2.61 8.12
C CYS A 165 -8.02 3.16 7.93
N SER A 166 -8.13 4.39 7.41
CA SER A 166 -9.36 5.18 7.40
C SER A 166 -10.26 4.96 6.19
N LEU A 167 -9.85 4.16 5.20
CA LEU A 167 -10.57 4.01 3.93
C LEU A 167 -10.88 5.37 3.23
N GLY A 168 -10.12 6.42 3.58
CA GLY A 168 -10.32 7.78 3.08
C GLY A 168 -11.51 8.52 3.70
N SER A 169 -12.06 8.05 4.84
CA SER A 169 -13.23 8.67 5.49
C SER A 169 -12.90 9.97 6.23
N LEU A 170 -11.65 10.18 6.63
CA LEU A 170 -11.23 11.36 7.40
C LEU A 170 -10.81 12.55 6.51
N GLY A 171 -10.62 12.34 5.22
CA GLY A 171 -10.17 13.35 4.28
C GLY A 171 -9.25 12.78 3.19
N ILE A 172 -8.65 13.67 2.41
CA ILE A 172 -7.73 13.32 1.33
C ILE A 172 -6.31 13.27 1.89
N ILE A 173 -5.72 12.08 1.96
CA ILE A 173 -4.33 11.92 2.40
C ILE A 173 -3.40 12.58 1.37
N LEU A 174 -2.52 13.46 1.82
CA LEU A 174 -1.54 14.20 1.01
C LEU A 174 -0.15 13.57 1.15
N THR A 175 0.28 13.31 2.38
CA THR A 175 1.55 12.64 2.68
C THR A 175 1.40 11.66 3.84
N VAL A 176 2.28 10.67 3.87
CA VAL A 176 2.38 9.66 4.92
C VAL A 176 3.82 9.61 5.43
N LYS A 177 4.01 9.64 6.74
CA LYS A 177 5.30 9.36 7.39
C LYS A 177 5.34 7.90 7.80
N LEU A 178 6.34 7.15 7.33
CA LEU A 178 6.52 5.72 7.58
C LEU A 178 7.83 5.44 8.28
N ARG A 179 7.76 4.65 9.36
CA ARG A 179 8.96 4.07 9.96
C ARG A 179 9.54 3.02 9.01
N CYS A 180 10.84 3.09 8.77
CA CYS A 180 11.59 2.18 7.94
C CYS A 180 12.55 1.36 8.80
N ARG A 181 13.14 0.32 8.23
CA ARG A 181 14.15 -0.52 8.87
C ARG A 181 15.32 -0.75 7.92
N ALA A 182 16.42 -1.23 8.45
CA ALA A 182 17.54 -1.70 7.63
C ALA A 182 17.08 -2.81 6.68
N GLN A 183 17.66 -2.83 5.50
CA GLN A 183 17.44 -3.88 4.50
C GLN A 183 17.90 -5.23 5.05
N TYR A 184 17.18 -6.29 4.71
CA TYR A 184 17.46 -7.66 5.14
C TYR A 184 17.29 -8.63 3.97
N TYR A 185 17.87 -9.79 4.09
CA TYR A 185 17.67 -10.89 3.14
C TYR A 185 16.54 -11.81 3.61
N VAL A 186 15.97 -12.53 2.67
CA VAL A 186 14.95 -13.55 2.95
C VAL A 186 15.45 -14.87 2.39
N GLN A 187 15.56 -15.87 3.26
CA GLN A 187 15.69 -17.26 2.83
C GLN A 187 14.30 -17.74 2.41
N GLU A 188 14.23 -18.32 1.22
CA GLU A 188 12.99 -18.82 0.65
C GLU A 188 13.20 -20.21 0.06
N HIS A 189 12.24 -21.12 0.32
CA HIS A 189 12.13 -22.39 -0.40
C HIS A 189 10.68 -22.81 -0.52
N PHE A 190 10.37 -23.65 -1.50
CA PHE A 190 9.04 -24.11 -1.81
C PHE A 190 8.91 -25.61 -1.51
N THR A 191 7.77 -25.98 -0.93
CA THR A 191 7.39 -27.38 -0.70
C THR A 191 5.91 -27.58 -1.06
N GLU A 192 5.52 -28.81 -1.28
CA GLU A 192 4.12 -29.19 -1.46
C GLU A 192 3.74 -30.21 -0.38
N SER A 193 2.58 -30.05 0.24
CA SER A 193 2.02 -31.00 1.20
C SER A 193 0.52 -31.15 1.00
N ARG A 194 -0.03 -32.30 1.40
CA ARG A 194 -1.48 -32.54 1.45
C ARG A 194 -2.06 -32.32 2.83
N ARG A 195 -1.24 -31.98 3.82
CA ARG A 195 -1.68 -31.79 5.21
C ARG A 195 -1.53 -30.35 5.62
N LEU A 196 -2.59 -29.76 6.14
CA LEU A 196 -2.55 -28.41 6.69
C LEU A 196 -1.63 -28.33 7.92
N SER A 197 -1.51 -29.41 8.70
CA SER A 197 -0.59 -29.46 9.83
C SER A 197 0.85 -29.10 9.43
N ASP A 198 1.32 -29.56 8.27
CA ASP A 198 2.69 -29.29 7.81
C ASP A 198 2.93 -27.79 7.54
N VAL A 199 1.85 -27.05 7.20
CA VAL A 199 1.88 -25.58 7.06
C VAL A 199 1.97 -24.92 8.43
N LEU A 200 1.11 -25.34 9.36
CA LEU A 200 0.99 -24.73 10.69
C LEU A 200 2.23 -25.01 11.55
N ASP A 201 2.72 -26.26 11.53
CA ASP A 201 3.90 -26.68 12.29
C ASP A 201 5.19 -25.97 11.84
N ALA A 202 5.23 -25.50 10.59
CA ALA A 202 6.37 -24.76 10.04
C ALA A 202 6.36 -23.27 10.41
N GLU A 203 5.28 -22.70 10.94
CA GLU A 203 5.11 -21.25 11.14
C GLU A 203 6.16 -20.64 12.06
N GLU A 204 6.51 -21.34 13.15
CA GLU A 204 7.54 -20.87 14.09
C GLU A 204 8.92 -20.76 13.42
N SER A 205 9.28 -21.72 12.57
CA SER A 205 10.55 -21.73 11.85
C SER A 205 10.58 -20.80 10.64
N PHE A 206 9.43 -20.53 10.05
CA PHE A 206 9.26 -19.70 8.86
C PHE A 206 8.16 -18.62 9.06
N PRO A 207 8.39 -17.64 9.93
CA PRO A 207 7.37 -16.65 10.33
C PRO A 207 6.89 -15.76 9.18
N LEU A 208 7.57 -15.75 8.03
CA LEU A 208 7.17 -15.01 6.83
C LEU A 208 6.57 -15.91 5.75
N GLN A 209 6.20 -17.16 6.11
CA GLN A 209 5.64 -18.08 5.12
C GLN A 209 4.30 -17.61 4.56
N GLN A 210 3.99 -18.08 3.37
CA GLN A 210 2.67 -18.04 2.78
C GLN A 210 2.38 -19.37 2.08
N PHE A 211 1.13 -19.70 1.90
CA PHE A 211 0.74 -20.91 1.21
C PHE A 211 -0.47 -20.69 0.32
N TYR A 212 -0.63 -21.59 -0.64
CA TYR A 212 -1.75 -21.60 -1.57
C TYR A 212 -2.42 -22.97 -1.50
N LEU A 213 -3.73 -23.01 -1.29
CA LEU A 213 -4.52 -24.20 -1.51
C LEU A 213 -4.74 -24.37 -3.01
N VAL A 214 -4.35 -25.50 -3.55
CA VAL A 214 -4.55 -25.88 -4.96
C VAL A 214 -5.71 -26.87 -5.04
N PRO A 215 -6.95 -26.43 -5.34
CA PRO A 215 -8.16 -27.24 -5.16
C PRO A 215 -8.18 -28.52 -6.00
N TRP A 216 -7.71 -28.45 -7.27
CA TRP A 216 -7.71 -29.58 -8.19
C TRP A 216 -6.65 -30.65 -7.87
N ARG A 217 -5.65 -30.33 -7.01
CA ARG A 217 -4.62 -31.25 -6.51
C ARG A 217 -4.86 -31.67 -5.07
N TRP A 218 -5.75 -30.95 -4.36
CA TRP A 218 -5.97 -31.08 -2.91
C TRP A 218 -4.66 -31.06 -2.12
N SER A 219 -3.81 -30.10 -2.46
CA SER A 219 -2.52 -29.88 -1.83
C SER A 219 -2.30 -28.42 -1.48
N TYR A 220 -1.40 -28.17 -0.55
CA TYR A 220 -0.90 -26.87 -0.16
C TYR A 220 0.46 -26.68 -0.81
N PHE A 221 0.59 -25.65 -1.62
CA PHE A 221 1.87 -25.19 -2.14
C PHE A 221 2.40 -24.14 -1.17
N ILE A 222 3.50 -24.44 -0.47
CA ILE A 222 3.99 -23.69 0.68
C ILE A 222 5.28 -22.98 0.30
N GLN A 223 5.31 -21.68 0.52
CA GLN A 223 6.47 -20.82 0.35
C GLN A 223 7.02 -20.49 1.75
N HIS A 224 7.97 -21.29 2.21
CA HIS A 224 8.65 -21.08 3.48
C HIS A 224 9.59 -19.90 3.38
N ARG A 225 9.46 -18.93 4.29
CA ARG A 225 10.24 -17.70 4.32
C ARG A 225 10.64 -17.32 5.74
N ARG A 226 11.89 -16.92 5.90
CA ARG A 226 12.40 -16.27 7.11
C ARG A 226 13.47 -15.25 6.79
N GLU A 227 13.72 -14.31 7.70
CA GLU A 227 14.85 -13.39 7.58
C GLU A 227 16.18 -14.16 7.65
N ASP A 228 17.18 -13.68 6.94
CA ASP A 228 18.52 -14.27 6.86
C ASP A 228 19.56 -13.17 6.68
N ASP A 229 20.69 -13.30 7.35
CA ASP A 229 21.82 -12.36 7.24
C ASP A 229 22.77 -12.72 6.10
N ARG A 230 22.59 -13.89 5.50
CA ARG A 230 23.45 -14.36 4.41
C ARG A 230 23.20 -13.57 3.13
N PRO A 231 24.27 -13.17 2.42
CA PRO A 231 24.12 -12.43 1.19
C PRO A 231 23.39 -13.25 0.12
N ARG A 232 22.80 -12.56 -0.82
CA ARG A 232 22.04 -13.15 -1.92
C ARG A 232 22.87 -14.19 -2.68
N SER A 233 22.33 -15.40 -2.83
CA SER A 233 22.91 -16.44 -3.71
C SER A 233 22.93 -15.97 -5.17
N ARG A 234 24.00 -16.29 -5.90
CA ARG A 234 24.11 -16.02 -7.35
C ARG A 234 22.98 -16.69 -8.15
N LEU A 235 22.48 -17.82 -7.68
CA LEU A 235 21.40 -18.58 -8.33
C LEU A 235 19.99 -18.18 -7.86
N ALA A 236 19.86 -17.32 -6.85
CA ALA A 236 18.57 -16.95 -6.29
C ALA A 236 17.58 -16.38 -7.32
N ARG A 237 18.09 -15.63 -8.32
CA ARG A 237 17.26 -15.08 -9.40
C ARG A 237 16.72 -16.18 -10.32
N LEU A 238 17.53 -17.15 -10.68
CA LEU A 238 17.12 -18.29 -11.53
C LEU A 238 16.13 -19.19 -10.79
N TYR A 239 16.41 -19.49 -9.52
CA TYR A 239 15.50 -20.23 -8.65
C TYR A 239 14.11 -19.57 -8.57
N ARG A 240 14.07 -18.26 -8.34
CA ARG A 240 12.82 -17.52 -8.27
C ARG A 240 12.07 -17.52 -9.61
N LEU A 241 12.77 -17.33 -10.74
CA LEU A 241 12.15 -17.39 -12.06
C LEU A 241 11.57 -18.76 -12.37
N TYR A 242 12.27 -19.83 -12.00
CA TYR A 242 11.78 -21.19 -12.13
C TYR A 242 10.46 -21.40 -11.36
N TRP A 243 10.42 -20.99 -10.09
CA TRP A 243 9.22 -21.18 -9.28
C TRP A 243 8.06 -20.27 -9.67
N LEU A 244 8.31 -19.06 -10.15
CA LEU A 244 7.28 -18.22 -10.74
C LEU A 244 6.67 -18.90 -11.98
N GLY A 245 7.49 -19.50 -12.83
CA GLY A 245 7.00 -20.29 -13.97
C GLY A 245 6.17 -21.50 -13.55
N VAL A 246 6.57 -22.20 -12.48
CA VAL A 246 5.76 -23.30 -11.90
C VAL A 246 4.42 -22.81 -11.38
N MET A 247 4.39 -21.65 -10.71
CA MET A 247 3.15 -21.04 -10.19
C MET A 247 2.21 -20.60 -11.31
N ASP A 248 2.76 -20.03 -12.40
CA ASP A 248 1.96 -19.46 -13.47
C ASP A 248 1.43 -20.52 -14.46
N TYR A 249 2.16 -21.64 -14.65
CA TYR A 249 1.86 -22.62 -15.69
C TYR A 249 1.79 -24.07 -15.19
N GLY A 250 2.21 -24.36 -13.98
CA GLY A 250 2.31 -25.71 -13.44
C GLY A 250 1.30 -26.05 -12.36
N LEU A 251 0.63 -25.08 -11.81
CA LEU A 251 -0.44 -25.22 -10.80
C LEU A 251 -1.77 -24.74 -11.37
#